data_e4f4715d39f2b294e3f7b38e80a80604
#
_entry.id   e4f4715d39f2b294e3f7b38e80a80604
#
_cell.length_a   1.000
_cell.length_b   1.000
_cell.length_c   1.000
_cell.angle_alpha   90.00
_cell.angle_beta   90.00
_cell.angle_gamma   90.00
#
_symmetry.space_group_name_H-M   'P 1'
#
loop_
_entity.id
_entity.type
_entity.pdbx_description
1 polymer ?
#
loop_
_entity_poly.entity_id
_entity_poly.type
_entity_poly.pdbx_seq_one_letter_code
_entity_poly.pdbx_strand_id
1 'polypeptide(L)'
;MLPEALTLDYLTNEEEGQYLDRKSARIKPIDIARHIVAFANANGGVLVIGIEDDGQITGFHNNDSKSINDFLEIPYSSCKGRIKIEKNIFPRQDFT
;
A
#
# COMPACT_ATOMS: atom_id res chain seq x y z
N MET A 1 6.48 -15.39 -2.25
CA MET A 1 7.41 -14.81 -3.23
C MET A 1 6.69 -13.77 -4.07
N LEU A 2 7.31 -12.62 -4.25
CA LEU A 2 6.70 -11.55 -5.03
C LEU A 2 6.95 -11.77 -6.53
N PRO A 3 6.00 -11.39 -7.39
CA PRO A 3 6.21 -11.47 -8.84
C PRO A 3 7.23 -10.43 -9.30
N GLU A 4 7.78 -10.61 -10.50
CA GLU A 4 8.73 -9.66 -11.09
C GLU A 4 8.08 -8.31 -11.35
N ALA A 5 6.81 -8.32 -11.73
CA ALA A 5 6.04 -7.10 -11.96
C ALA A 5 4.76 -7.14 -11.15
N LEU A 6 4.46 -6.04 -10.46
CA LEU A 6 3.22 -5.90 -9.72
C LEU A 6 2.12 -5.46 -10.67
N THR A 7 1.05 -6.24 -10.70
CA THR A 7 -0.14 -5.90 -11.49
C THR A 7 -1.31 -5.65 -10.56
N LEU A 8 -2.29 -4.89 -11.05
CA LEU A 8 -3.50 -4.64 -10.28
C LEU A 8 -4.25 -5.93 -9.98
N ASP A 9 -4.24 -6.87 -10.92
CA ASP A 9 -4.86 -8.18 -10.72
C ASP A 9 -4.21 -8.94 -9.57
N TYR A 10 -2.88 -8.99 -9.53
CA TYR A 10 -2.16 -9.61 -8.43
C TYR A 10 -2.47 -8.94 -7.10
N LEU A 11 -2.42 -7.61 -7.08
CA LEU A 11 -2.65 -6.84 -5.85
C LEU A 11 -4.08 -6.99 -5.33
N THR A 12 -5.04 -7.25 -6.22
CA THR A 12 -6.45 -7.39 -5.86
C THR A 12 -6.79 -8.81 -5.40
N ASN A 13 -6.24 -9.82 -6.06
CA ASN A 13 -6.70 -11.19 -5.91
C ASN A 13 -5.78 -12.11 -5.11
N GLU A 14 -4.50 -11.74 -4.95
CA GLU A 14 -3.59 -12.57 -4.18
C GLU A 14 -3.97 -12.56 -2.70
N GLU A 15 -3.81 -13.69 -2.03
CA GLU A 15 -4.07 -13.75 -0.60
C GLU A 15 -3.07 -12.92 0.19
N GLU A 16 -3.55 -12.25 1.23
CA GLU A 16 -2.67 -11.57 2.17
C GLU A 16 -1.82 -12.57 2.92
N GLY A 17 -0.63 -12.17 3.27
CA GLY A 17 0.28 -13.03 3.99
C GLY A 17 1.58 -12.30 4.30
N GLN A 18 2.66 -13.06 4.30
CA GLN A 18 3.97 -12.54 4.71
C GLN A 18 4.47 -11.40 3.82
N TYR A 19 4.09 -11.38 2.54
CA TYR A 19 4.64 -10.44 1.56
C TYR A 19 3.63 -9.44 1.00
N LEU A 20 2.38 -9.52 1.41
CA LEU A 20 1.34 -8.66 0.85
C LEU A 20 0.31 -8.31 1.92
N ASP A 21 0.03 -7.02 2.06
CA ASP A 21 -1.01 -6.52 2.94
C ASP A 21 -1.79 -5.42 2.23
N ARG A 22 -3.10 -5.45 2.34
CA ARG A 22 -3.99 -4.44 1.75
C ARG A 22 -4.57 -3.59 2.85
N LYS A 23 -4.66 -2.29 2.59
CA LYS A 23 -5.30 -1.35 3.51
C LYS A 23 -6.21 -0.42 2.75
N SER A 24 -7.36 -0.14 3.32
CA SER A 24 -8.23 0.91 2.83
C SER A 24 -7.51 2.26 2.90
N ALA A 25 -7.79 3.15 1.96
CA ALA A 25 -7.27 4.52 2.01
C ALA A 25 -7.82 5.32 3.19
N ARG A 26 -8.81 4.77 3.92
CA ARG A 26 -9.33 5.39 5.14
C ARG A 26 -8.43 5.23 6.35
N ILE A 27 -7.43 4.35 6.29
CA ILE A 27 -6.44 4.22 7.36
C ILE A 27 -5.69 5.55 7.53
N LYS A 28 -5.30 5.87 8.75
CA LYS A 28 -4.47 7.05 8.98
C LYS A 28 -3.08 6.80 8.39
N PRO A 29 -2.51 7.78 7.66
CA PRO A 29 -1.19 7.58 7.06
C PRO A 29 -0.13 7.11 8.06
N ILE A 30 -0.10 7.71 9.25
CA ILE A 30 0.91 7.32 10.25
C ILE A 30 0.79 5.84 10.66
N ASP A 31 -0.39 5.26 10.57
CA ASP A 31 -0.60 3.88 10.97
C ASP A 31 0.06 2.88 10.01
N ILE A 32 0.43 3.29 8.79
CA ILE A 32 1.14 2.38 7.89
C ILE A 32 2.62 2.24 8.25
N ALA A 33 3.17 3.14 9.07
CA ALA A 33 4.59 3.10 9.40
C ALA A 33 5.01 1.74 9.99
N ARG A 34 4.21 1.19 10.89
CA ARG A 34 4.52 -0.11 11.51
C ARG A 34 4.51 -1.26 10.50
N HIS A 35 3.63 -1.17 9.50
CA HIS A 35 3.57 -2.20 8.45
C HIS A 35 4.80 -2.13 7.55
N ILE A 36 5.26 -0.91 7.24
CA ILE A 36 6.47 -0.70 6.44
C ILE A 36 7.69 -1.25 7.18
N VAL A 37 7.81 -0.95 8.46
CA VAL A 37 8.92 -1.45 9.27
C VAL A 37 8.89 -2.97 9.38
N ALA A 38 7.70 -3.53 9.56
CA ALA A 38 7.55 -4.99 9.65
C ALA A 38 7.99 -5.67 8.35
N PHE A 39 7.60 -5.15 7.20
CA PHE A 39 8.05 -5.70 5.92
C PHE A 39 9.56 -5.55 5.73
N ALA A 40 10.12 -4.39 6.10
CA ALA A 40 11.57 -4.17 5.99
C ALA A 40 12.34 -5.18 6.84
N ASN A 41 11.85 -5.49 8.04
CA ASN A 41 12.47 -6.47 8.92
C ASN A 41 12.28 -7.91 8.44
N ALA A 42 11.29 -8.15 7.62
CA ALA A 42 10.98 -9.49 7.08
C ALA A 42 11.49 -9.69 5.65
N ASN A 43 12.50 -8.95 5.22
CA ASN A 43 13.09 -9.02 3.89
C ASN A 43 12.20 -8.49 2.78
N GLY A 44 11.31 -7.57 3.11
CA GLY A 44 10.50 -6.89 2.12
C GLY A 44 9.07 -7.36 2.05
N GLY A 45 8.31 -6.70 1.20
CA GLY A 45 6.90 -6.99 1.00
C GLY A 45 6.22 -5.87 0.24
N VAL A 46 4.94 -6.02 0.03
CA VAL A 46 4.11 -5.04 -0.66
C VAL A 46 2.98 -4.59 0.26
N LEU A 47 2.89 -3.29 0.44
CA LEU A 47 1.76 -2.67 1.14
C LEU A 47 0.94 -1.91 0.11
N VAL A 48 -0.32 -2.28 -0.04
CA VAL A 48 -1.23 -1.67 -0.99
C VAL A 48 -2.23 -0.81 -0.25
N ILE A 49 -2.37 0.43 -0.67
CA ILE A 49 -3.34 1.36 -0.09
C ILE A 49 -4.44 1.64 -1.13
N GLY A 50 -5.68 1.48 -0.74
CA GLY A 50 -6.83 1.73 -1.62
C GLY A 50 -7.51 0.46 -2.12
N ILE A 51 -7.14 -0.70 -1.57
CA ILE A 51 -7.85 -1.95 -1.81
C ILE A 51 -8.33 -2.46 -0.46
N GLU A 52 -9.61 -2.77 -0.37
CA GLU A 52 -10.22 -3.28 0.85
C GLU A 52 -9.85 -4.75 1.08
N ASP A 53 -10.06 -5.24 2.29
CA ASP A 53 -9.72 -6.63 2.65
C ASP A 53 -10.44 -7.66 1.80
N ASP A 54 -11.63 -7.33 1.30
CA ASP A 54 -12.41 -8.20 0.42
C ASP A 54 -11.98 -8.13 -1.04
N GLY A 55 -10.95 -7.34 -1.36
CA GLY A 55 -10.44 -7.17 -2.72
C GLY A 55 -11.10 -6.05 -3.50
N GLN A 56 -12.07 -5.35 -2.92
CA GLN A 56 -12.70 -4.23 -3.62
C GLN A 56 -11.73 -3.07 -3.76
N ILE A 57 -11.57 -2.57 -4.99
CA ILE A 57 -10.72 -1.42 -5.27
C ILE A 57 -11.53 -0.16 -5.00
N THR A 58 -11.19 0.53 -3.92
CA THR A 58 -11.86 1.77 -3.54
C THR A 58 -11.02 3.00 -3.82
N GLY A 59 -9.70 2.86 -3.80
CA GLY A 59 -8.78 3.93 -4.16
C GLY A 59 -8.85 5.13 -3.24
N PHE A 60 -8.41 6.26 -3.77
CA PHE A 60 -8.43 7.55 -3.07
C PHE A 60 -9.53 8.41 -3.65
N HIS A 61 -10.54 8.72 -2.85
CA HIS A 61 -11.69 9.50 -3.28
C HIS A 61 -11.57 10.96 -2.87
N ASN A 62 -12.30 11.81 -3.60
CA ASN A 62 -12.19 13.26 -3.46
C ASN A 62 -12.65 13.81 -2.12
N ASN A 63 -13.49 13.08 -1.41
CA ASN A 63 -14.02 13.54 -0.13
C ASN A 63 -13.17 13.13 1.07
N ASP A 64 -12.10 12.42 0.84
CA ASP A 64 -11.16 12.11 1.91
C ASP A 64 -10.20 13.28 2.10
N SER A 65 -9.94 13.62 3.35
CA SER A 65 -8.96 14.67 3.67
C SER A 65 -7.53 14.23 3.42
N LYS A 66 -7.33 12.96 3.11
CA LYS A 66 -6.01 12.38 2.90
C LYS A 66 -5.70 12.30 1.42
N SER A 67 -4.46 12.56 1.06
CA SER A 67 -3.98 12.43 -0.29
C SER A 67 -3.00 11.26 -0.40
N ILE A 68 -2.73 10.83 -1.63
CA ILE A 68 -1.71 9.83 -1.89
C ILE A 68 -0.37 10.27 -1.29
N ASN A 69 -0.04 11.56 -1.38
CA ASN A 69 1.22 12.08 -0.86
C ASN A 69 1.37 11.88 0.65
N ASP A 70 0.29 11.94 1.40
CA ASP A 70 0.35 11.71 2.83
C ASP A 70 0.88 10.32 3.16
N PHE A 71 0.55 9.33 2.33
CA PHE A 71 1.07 7.98 2.49
C PHE A 71 2.49 7.83 1.96
N LEU A 72 2.79 8.45 0.83
CA LEU A 72 4.11 8.33 0.20
C LEU A 72 5.22 8.93 1.05
N GLU A 73 4.91 9.87 1.92
CA GLU A 73 5.89 10.52 2.79
C GLU A 73 6.24 9.69 4.03
N ILE A 74 5.36 8.77 4.45
CA ILE A 74 5.53 8.04 5.70
C ILE A 74 6.87 7.32 5.80
N PRO A 75 7.37 6.63 4.76
CA PRO A 75 8.67 5.96 4.86
C PRO A 75 9.82 6.89 5.22
N TYR A 76 9.72 8.15 4.84
CA TYR A 76 10.79 9.12 5.04
C TYR A 76 10.62 9.93 6.34
N SER A 77 9.38 10.18 6.73
CA SER A 77 9.09 11.06 7.87
C SER A 77 8.87 10.31 9.18
N SER A 78 8.39 9.07 9.12
CA SER A 78 7.87 8.37 10.29
C SER A 78 8.49 7.00 10.53
N CYS A 79 9.39 6.55 9.66
CA CYS A 79 10.10 5.30 9.84
C CYS A 79 11.56 5.59 10.17
N LYS A 80 12.08 4.92 11.19
CA LYS A 80 13.49 5.08 11.59
C LYS A 80 14.37 4.13 10.78
N GLY A 81 15.58 4.59 10.46
CA GLY A 81 16.56 3.79 9.75
C GLY A 81 16.42 3.92 8.23
N ARG A 82 17.26 3.17 7.53
CA ARG A 82 17.23 3.17 6.08
C ARG A 82 16.32 2.10 5.58
N ILE A 83 15.21 2.52 4.97
CA ILE A 83 14.25 1.61 4.34
C ILE A 83 14.29 1.88 2.85
N LYS A 84 14.61 0.84 2.08
CA LYS A 84 14.59 0.94 0.63
C LYS A 84 13.16 0.73 0.15
N ILE A 85 12.62 1.72 -0.52
CA ILE A 85 11.22 1.72 -0.95
C ILE A 85 11.13 1.99 -2.44
N GLU A 86 10.31 1.20 -3.10
CA GLU A 86 9.85 1.45 -4.44
C GLU A 86 8.37 1.80 -4.38
N LYS A 87 7.99 2.92 -4.99
CA LYS A 87 6.61 3.41 -4.98
C LYS A 87 5.99 3.28 -6.35
N ASN A 88 4.80 2.70 -6.39
CA ASN A 88 4.03 2.57 -7.62
C ASN A 88 2.62 3.12 -7.40
N ILE A 89 2.17 3.97 -8.30
CA ILE A 89 0.82 4.53 -8.27
C ILE A 89 0.08 4.00 -9.50
N PHE A 90 -1.02 3.28 -9.25
CA PHE A 90 -1.86 2.77 -10.32
C PHE A 90 -2.91 3.80 -10.69
N PRO A 91 -3.06 4.11 -11.98
CA PRO A 91 -4.07 5.06 -12.42
C PRO A 91 -5.47 4.57 -12.07
N ARG A 92 -6.37 5.50 -11.83
CA ARG A 92 -7.77 5.18 -11.60
C ARG A 92 -8.33 4.43 -12.81
N GLN A 93 -9.01 3.34 -12.51
CA GLN A 93 -9.70 2.56 -13.54
C GLN A 93 -11.15 2.99 -13.56
N ASP A 94 -11.60 3.54 -14.69
CA ASP A 94 -13.01 3.87 -14.88
C ASP A 94 -13.73 2.63 -15.39
N PHE A 95 -14.49 2.03 -14.50
CA PHE A 95 -15.39 0.93 -14.87
C PHE A 95 -16.74 1.53 -15.21
N THR A 96 -16.99 1.66 -16.45
CA THR A 96 -18.32 2.04 -16.92
C THR A 96 -19.02 0.86 -17.54
#